data_f131190543fa10936792ce4e6e523eee
#
_entry.id   f131190543fa10936792ce4e6e523eee
#
_cell.length_a   1.000
_cell.length_b   1.000
_cell.length_c   1.000
_cell.angle_alpha   90.00
_cell.angle_beta   90.00
_cell.angle_gamma   90.00
#
_symmetry.space_group_name_H-M   'P 1'
#
loop_
_entity.id
_entity.type
_entity.pdbx_description
1 polymer ?
#
loop_
_entity_poly.entity_id
_entity_poly.type
_entity_poly.pdbx_seq_one_letter_code
_entity_poly.pdbx_strand_id
1 'polypeptide(L)'
;CGSVLKYIAVSEAMQGEGGAASIVSELVRHAYTCGRRKLFLFTKPQNEYLFRSLGFFRLAATDGAIYMENSRSGLKNYLDSLEKGRGVQGAIVANCNPFTLGHKYLMETAAAQVDSLHVFILSENSAENAEFSAEARFELVKKGTKHIKNLLLHRSGDYIISHSTFPTYFIKDKADAGRINADLDLTLFGSAIAPALGITTVSYTHLR
;
A
#
# COMPACT_ATOMS: atom_id res chain seq x y z
N CYS A 1 0.49 -3.21 -17.47
CA CYS A 1 0.08 -1.90 -16.96
C CYS A 1 -0.20 -1.99 -15.47
N GLY A 2 0.52 -1.22 -14.64
CA GLY A 2 0.24 -1.09 -13.21
C GLY A 2 -0.92 -0.15 -12.92
N SER A 3 -1.37 -0.11 -11.66
CA SER A 3 -2.39 0.83 -11.18
C SER A 3 -1.80 2.17 -10.70
N VAL A 4 -0.48 2.32 -10.66
CA VAL A 4 0.21 3.53 -10.17
C VAL A 4 0.70 4.36 -11.35
N LEU A 5 0.26 5.62 -11.41
CA LEU A 5 0.77 6.60 -12.38
C LEU A 5 2.14 7.09 -11.92
N LYS A 6 3.14 6.95 -12.79
CA LYS A 6 4.54 7.28 -12.50
C LYS A 6 5.17 8.09 -13.64
N TYR A 7 6.24 8.82 -13.34
CA TYR A 7 7.07 9.53 -14.32
C TYR A 7 6.32 10.60 -15.13
N ILE A 8 5.42 11.34 -14.47
CA ILE A 8 4.73 12.48 -15.09
C ILE A 8 5.68 13.67 -15.05
N ALA A 9 6.08 14.17 -16.22
CA ALA A 9 6.94 15.33 -16.36
C ALA A 9 6.43 16.24 -17.46
N VAL A 10 6.54 17.56 -17.24
CA VAL A 10 6.20 18.61 -18.22
C VAL A 10 7.41 19.53 -18.32
N SER A 11 7.82 19.87 -19.54
CA SER A 11 8.92 20.80 -19.76
C SER A 11 8.62 22.17 -19.15
N GLU A 12 9.66 22.88 -18.70
CA GLU A 12 9.49 24.21 -18.08
C GLU A 12 8.71 25.18 -18.97
N ALA A 13 8.95 25.15 -20.27
CA ALA A 13 8.26 26.01 -21.24
C ALA A 13 6.75 25.76 -21.35
N MET A 14 6.27 24.57 -20.93
CA MET A 14 4.84 24.17 -20.97
C MET A 14 4.20 24.11 -19.58
N GLN A 15 4.92 24.47 -18.54
CA GLN A 15 4.37 24.55 -17.19
C GLN A 15 3.39 25.74 -17.10
N GLY A 16 2.27 25.51 -16.46
CA GLY A 16 1.19 26.52 -16.35
C GLY A 16 0.16 26.49 -17.49
N GLU A 17 0.42 25.84 -18.62
CA GLU A 17 -0.46 25.76 -19.78
C GLU A 17 -1.42 24.55 -19.76
N GLY A 18 -1.55 23.86 -18.63
CA GLY A 18 -2.43 22.70 -18.51
C GLY A 18 -1.84 21.36 -19.02
N GLY A 19 -0.57 21.33 -19.44
CA GLY A 19 0.09 20.15 -19.99
C GLY A 19 0.05 18.94 -19.06
N ALA A 20 0.29 19.13 -17.77
CA ALA A 20 0.20 18.06 -16.77
C ALA A 20 -1.23 17.49 -16.67
N ALA A 21 -2.25 18.36 -16.71
CA ALA A 21 -3.65 17.94 -16.68
C ALA A 21 -4.01 17.10 -17.90
N SER A 22 -3.57 17.51 -19.09
CA SER A 22 -3.79 16.78 -20.34
C SER A 22 -3.14 15.40 -20.31
N ILE A 23 -1.88 15.31 -19.87
CA ILE A 23 -1.16 14.02 -19.73
C ILE A 23 -1.88 13.09 -18.75
N VAL A 24 -2.24 13.59 -17.57
CA VAL A 24 -2.93 12.77 -16.54
C VAL A 24 -4.29 12.30 -17.04
N SER A 25 -5.07 13.18 -17.68
CA SER A 25 -6.38 12.83 -18.25
C SER A 25 -6.26 11.73 -19.32
N GLU A 26 -5.25 11.82 -20.18
CA GLU A 26 -5.00 10.79 -21.20
C GLU A 26 -4.55 9.47 -20.59
N LEU A 27 -3.67 9.51 -19.57
CA LEU A 27 -3.25 8.30 -18.85
C LEU A 27 -4.44 7.64 -18.14
N VAL A 28 -5.32 8.42 -17.51
CA VAL A 28 -6.55 7.91 -16.88
C VAL A 28 -7.44 7.25 -17.93
N ARG A 29 -7.69 7.94 -19.05
CA ARG A 29 -8.49 7.40 -20.15
C ARG A 29 -7.92 6.08 -20.68
N HIS A 30 -6.60 6.04 -20.91
CA HIS A 30 -5.93 4.83 -21.37
C HIS A 30 -6.01 3.70 -20.34
N ALA A 31 -5.84 3.99 -19.05
CA ALA A 31 -5.98 3.00 -17.98
C ALA A 31 -7.40 2.40 -17.97
N TYR A 32 -8.43 3.22 -18.14
CA TYR A 32 -9.81 2.75 -18.25
C TYR A 32 -10.04 1.83 -19.46
N THR A 33 -9.46 2.13 -20.62
CA THR A 33 -9.54 1.23 -21.80
C THR A 33 -8.85 -0.10 -21.54
N CYS A 34 -7.81 -0.13 -20.68
CA CYS A 34 -7.15 -1.35 -20.19
C CYS A 34 -7.88 -2.05 -19.02
N GLY A 35 -9.11 -1.64 -18.69
CA GLY A 35 -9.89 -2.21 -17.58
C GLY A 35 -9.41 -1.79 -16.18
N ARG A 36 -8.51 -0.81 -16.07
CA ARG A 36 -7.97 -0.29 -14.80
C ARG A 36 -8.79 0.89 -14.30
N ARG A 37 -9.65 0.66 -13.32
CA ARG A 37 -10.52 1.70 -12.77
C ARG A 37 -9.97 2.36 -11.50
N LYS A 38 -9.17 1.65 -10.72
CA LYS A 38 -8.46 2.20 -9.57
C LYS A 38 -7.06 2.63 -10.00
N LEU A 39 -6.76 3.90 -9.77
CA LEU A 39 -5.47 4.49 -10.11
C LEU A 39 -4.93 5.23 -8.89
N PHE A 40 -3.64 5.10 -8.71
CA PHE A 40 -2.91 5.71 -7.62
C PHE A 40 -1.76 6.56 -8.15
N LEU A 41 -1.30 7.49 -7.37
CA LEU A 41 -0.09 8.24 -7.66
C LEU A 41 0.61 8.68 -6.37
N PHE A 42 1.91 8.91 -6.50
CA PHE A 42 2.71 9.54 -5.47
C PHE A 42 3.21 10.89 -6.02
N THR A 43 3.19 11.91 -5.17
CA THR A 43 3.60 13.24 -5.57
C THR A 43 4.21 14.01 -4.40
N LYS A 44 4.87 15.14 -4.72
CA LYS A 44 5.32 16.08 -3.69
C LYS A 44 4.13 16.88 -3.13
N PRO A 45 4.19 17.34 -1.87
CA PRO A 45 3.11 18.10 -1.23
C PRO A 45 2.64 19.31 -2.04
N GLN A 46 3.56 20.04 -2.67
CA GLN A 46 3.22 21.22 -3.47
C GLN A 46 2.36 20.93 -4.70
N ASN A 47 2.31 19.69 -5.17
CA ASN A 47 1.52 19.30 -6.34
C ASN A 47 0.12 18.76 -5.98
N GLU A 48 -0.23 18.69 -4.69
CA GLU A 48 -1.51 18.14 -4.25
C GLU A 48 -2.69 18.82 -4.91
N TYR A 49 -2.68 20.16 -4.96
CA TYR A 49 -3.77 20.93 -5.54
C TYR A 49 -4.06 20.55 -7.00
N LEU A 50 -2.99 20.38 -7.79
CA LEU A 50 -3.10 19.94 -9.19
C LEU A 50 -3.82 18.58 -9.27
N PHE A 51 -3.35 17.58 -8.56
CA PHE A 51 -3.94 16.24 -8.65
C PHE A 51 -5.34 16.15 -8.05
N ARG A 52 -5.65 16.96 -7.03
CA ARG A 52 -7.02 17.09 -6.51
C ARG A 52 -7.97 17.65 -7.57
N SER A 53 -7.57 18.65 -8.34
CA SER A 53 -8.37 19.20 -9.44
C SER A 53 -8.62 18.19 -10.56
N LEU A 54 -7.75 17.17 -10.68
CA LEU A 54 -7.86 16.08 -11.64
C LEU A 54 -8.60 14.84 -11.08
N GLY A 55 -9.23 14.97 -9.91
CA GLY A 55 -10.08 13.93 -9.34
C GLY A 55 -9.33 12.88 -8.51
N PHE A 56 -8.12 13.19 -8.03
CA PHE A 56 -7.40 12.34 -7.08
C PHE A 56 -7.62 12.83 -5.65
N PHE A 57 -7.74 11.90 -4.72
CA PHE A 57 -8.02 12.14 -3.30
C PHE A 57 -6.85 11.63 -2.46
N ARG A 58 -6.45 12.43 -1.47
CA ARG A 58 -5.36 12.09 -0.58
C ARG A 58 -5.70 10.89 0.30
N LEU A 59 -4.82 9.90 0.30
CA LEU A 59 -4.83 8.75 1.22
C LEU A 59 -3.96 9.00 2.44
N ALA A 60 -2.73 9.45 2.22
CA ALA A 60 -1.77 9.81 3.25
C ALA A 60 -0.84 10.92 2.76
N ALA A 61 -0.29 11.68 3.70
CA ALA A 61 0.69 12.73 3.42
C ALA A 61 1.75 12.80 4.52
N THR A 62 2.98 13.06 4.09
CA THR A 62 4.14 13.42 4.92
C THR A 62 4.79 14.67 4.34
N ASP A 63 5.81 15.22 4.99
CA ASP A 63 6.56 16.36 4.46
C ASP A 63 7.25 16.04 3.12
N GLY A 64 7.58 14.78 2.87
CA GLY A 64 8.30 14.33 1.68
C GLY A 64 7.43 13.87 0.52
N ALA A 65 6.23 13.36 0.79
CA ALA A 65 5.37 12.75 -0.24
C ALA A 65 3.90 12.71 0.15
N ILE A 66 3.05 12.66 -0.86
CA ILE A 66 1.60 12.39 -0.74
C ILE A 66 1.25 11.17 -1.58
N TYR A 67 0.44 10.28 -1.04
CA TYR A 67 -0.18 9.18 -1.74
C TYR A 67 -1.65 9.49 -2.01
N MET A 68 -2.09 9.30 -3.25
CA MET A 68 -3.44 9.68 -3.70
C MET A 68 -4.07 8.57 -4.54
N GLU A 69 -5.41 8.48 -4.52
CA GLU A 69 -6.21 7.61 -5.39
C GLU A 69 -7.29 8.39 -6.14
N ASN A 70 -7.74 7.87 -7.29
CA ASN A 70 -8.81 8.46 -8.11
C ASN A 70 -10.23 8.09 -7.65
N SER A 71 -10.39 7.61 -6.42
CA SER A 71 -11.68 7.21 -5.85
C SER A 71 -11.91 7.84 -4.48
N ARG A 72 -13.08 8.40 -4.23
CA ARG A 72 -13.47 8.90 -2.89
C ARG A 72 -13.76 7.80 -1.89
N SER A 73 -14.17 6.64 -2.38
CA SER A 73 -14.62 5.53 -1.55
C SER A 73 -13.71 4.30 -1.60
N GLY A 74 -12.58 4.38 -2.33
CA GLY A 74 -11.71 3.24 -2.53
C GLY A 74 -11.14 2.69 -1.24
N LEU A 75 -10.51 3.54 -0.42
CA LEU A 75 -10.00 3.18 0.90
C LEU A 75 -11.14 2.69 1.81
N LYS A 76 -12.27 3.41 1.87
CA LYS A 76 -13.41 2.98 2.68
C LYS A 76 -13.90 1.58 2.30
N ASN A 77 -14.08 1.32 1.02
CA ASN A 77 -14.52 0.01 0.53
C ASN A 77 -13.52 -1.10 0.87
N TYR A 78 -12.22 -0.79 0.83
CA TYR A 78 -11.18 -1.73 1.26
C TYR A 78 -11.32 -2.02 2.76
N LEU A 79 -11.41 -1.00 3.61
CA LEU A 79 -11.56 -1.16 5.06
C LEU A 79 -12.83 -1.92 5.44
N ASP A 80 -13.93 -1.66 4.74
CA ASP A 80 -15.20 -2.36 4.95
C ASP A 80 -15.16 -3.84 4.53
N SER A 81 -14.24 -4.20 3.63
CA SER A 81 -14.03 -5.58 3.17
C SER A 81 -13.14 -6.42 4.10
N LEU A 82 -12.43 -5.78 5.04
CA LEU A 82 -11.56 -6.48 5.98
C LEU A 82 -12.39 -7.18 7.08
N GLU A 83 -12.03 -8.41 7.37
CA GLU A 83 -12.61 -9.13 8.51
C GLU A 83 -12.21 -8.45 9.82
N LYS A 84 -13.17 -8.22 10.70
CA LYS A 84 -12.95 -7.55 11.98
C LYS A 84 -12.73 -8.57 13.09
N GLY A 85 -11.69 -8.32 13.89
CA GLY A 85 -11.41 -9.11 15.08
C GLY A 85 -12.23 -8.70 16.30
N ARG A 86 -11.90 -9.30 17.44
CA ARG A 86 -12.49 -9.00 18.76
C ARG A 86 -11.39 -8.88 19.80
N GLY A 87 -11.68 -8.20 20.91
CA GLY A 87 -10.76 -8.04 22.03
C GLY A 87 -9.50 -7.24 21.67
N VAL A 88 -8.37 -7.61 22.26
CA VAL A 88 -7.07 -7.01 21.95
C VAL A 88 -6.63 -7.42 20.55
N GLN A 89 -6.35 -6.45 19.70
CA GLN A 89 -6.03 -6.68 18.30
C GLN A 89 -4.61 -6.27 17.98
N GLY A 90 -3.86 -7.19 17.38
CA GLY A 90 -2.53 -6.96 16.86
C GLY A 90 -2.49 -7.09 15.33
N ALA A 91 -1.43 -6.58 14.70
CA ALA A 91 -1.20 -6.74 13.28
C ALA A 91 0.24 -7.12 12.94
N ILE A 92 0.38 -7.90 11.87
CA ILE A 92 1.65 -8.15 11.19
C ILE A 92 1.49 -7.77 9.72
N VAL A 93 2.44 -7.02 9.19
CA VAL A 93 2.58 -6.77 7.75
C VAL A 93 3.80 -7.53 7.25
N ALA A 94 3.62 -8.42 6.28
CA ALA A 94 4.71 -9.27 5.79
C ALA A 94 4.63 -9.52 4.28
N ASN A 95 5.81 -9.65 3.66
CA ASN A 95 5.91 -10.03 2.25
C ASN A 95 5.77 -11.55 2.05
N CYS A 96 6.38 -12.35 2.93
CA CYS A 96 6.37 -13.83 2.88
C CYS A 96 6.84 -14.39 1.51
N ASN A 97 7.92 -13.90 0.98
CA ASN A 97 8.47 -14.30 -0.32
C ASN A 97 9.87 -14.96 -0.20
N PRO A 98 9.95 -16.26 0.13
CA PRO A 98 8.86 -17.21 0.47
C PRO A 98 8.35 -17.11 1.91
N PHE A 99 7.27 -17.82 2.20
CA PHE A 99 6.82 -18.07 3.57
C PHE A 99 7.74 -19.06 4.25
N THR A 100 8.40 -18.66 5.34
CA THR A 100 9.41 -19.45 6.07
C THR A 100 8.94 -19.85 7.46
N LEU A 101 9.70 -20.75 8.11
CA LEU A 101 9.46 -21.10 9.52
C LEU A 101 9.58 -19.88 10.46
N GLY A 102 10.45 -18.91 10.13
CA GLY A 102 10.55 -17.66 10.88
C GLY A 102 9.27 -16.83 10.82
N HIS A 103 8.65 -16.73 9.64
CA HIS A 103 7.34 -16.07 9.51
C HIS A 103 6.26 -16.80 10.33
N LYS A 104 6.24 -18.12 10.25
CA LYS A 104 5.30 -18.94 11.02
C LYS A 104 5.48 -18.73 12.52
N TYR A 105 6.70 -18.81 13.01
CA TYR A 105 7.04 -18.58 14.43
C TYR A 105 6.61 -17.19 14.92
N LEU A 106 6.87 -16.15 14.11
CA LEU A 106 6.43 -14.78 14.42
C LEU A 106 4.91 -14.69 14.57
N MET A 107 4.18 -15.29 13.63
CA MET A 107 2.71 -15.28 13.65
C MET A 107 2.14 -16.07 14.82
N GLU A 108 2.72 -17.23 15.17
CA GLU A 108 2.34 -18.03 16.33
C GLU A 108 2.59 -17.25 17.64
N THR A 109 3.77 -16.62 17.76
CA THR A 109 4.15 -15.84 18.94
C THR A 109 3.27 -14.61 19.12
N ALA A 110 2.98 -13.89 18.04
CA ALA A 110 2.11 -12.73 18.09
C ALA A 110 0.65 -13.10 18.38
N ALA A 111 0.16 -14.20 17.80
CA ALA A 111 -1.20 -14.68 18.02
C ALA A 111 -1.44 -15.10 19.49
N ALA A 112 -0.40 -15.57 20.19
CA ALA A 112 -0.48 -15.90 21.61
C ALA A 112 -0.60 -14.66 22.52
N GLN A 113 -0.35 -13.45 22.03
CA GLN A 113 -0.34 -12.21 22.81
C GLN A 113 -1.60 -11.35 22.60
N VAL A 114 -2.48 -11.72 21.67
CA VAL A 114 -3.67 -10.94 21.29
C VAL A 114 -4.89 -11.84 21.13
N ASP A 115 -6.08 -11.24 21.22
CA ASP A 115 -7.33 -11.95 20.98
C ASP A 115 -7.60 -12.15 19.49
N SER A 116 -7.12 -11.25 18.65
CA SER A 116 -7.21 -11.34 17.20
C SER A 116 -5.93 -10.78 16.55
N LEU A 117 -5.32 -11.58 15.66
CA LEU A 117 -4.12 -11.19 14.93
C LEU A 117 -4.45 -10.96 13.45
N HIS A 118 -4.37 -9.72 13.00
CA HIS A 118 -4.49 -9.36 11.59
C HIS A 118 -3.15 -9.53 10.88
N VAL A 119 -3.09 -10.36 9.86
CA VAL A 119 -1.87 -10.57 9.06
C VAL A 119 -2.12 -10.07 7.65
N PHE A 120 -1.40 -9.03 7.24
CA PHE A 120 -1.47 -8.45 5.91
C PHE A 120 -0.33 -8.99 5.04
N ILE A 121 -0.68 -9.69 3.97
CA ILE A 121 0.29 -10.14 2.97
C ILE A 121 0.32 -9.14 1.83
N LEU A 122 1.52 -8.66 1.49
CA LEU A 122 1.71 -7.69 0.42
C LEU A 122 1.23 -8.24 -0.92
N SER A 123 0.34 -7.49 -1.57
CA SER A 123 -0.33 -7.90 -2.81
C SER A 123 0.51 -7.66 -4.06
N GLU A 124 1.74 -7.19 -3.89
CA GLU A 124 2.60 -6.90 -5.02
C GLU A 124 3.04 -8.18 -5.74
N ASN A 125 2.88 -8.15 -7.03
CA ASN A 125 3.69 -8.96 -7.94
C ASN A 125 4.97 -8.16 -8.21
N SER A 126 5.76 -7.94 -7.16
CA SER A 126 6.96 -7.16 -7.29
C SER A 126 7.95 -7.88 -8.18
N ALA A 127 8.24 -7.21 -9.27
CA ALA A 127 9.42 -7.30 -10.10
C ALA A 127 9.75 -8.68 -10.73
N GLU A 128 10.48 -8.57 -11.77
CA GLU A 128 11.17 -9.60 -12.55
C GLU A 128 11.89 -10.71 -11.75
N ASN A 129 11.93 -10.61 -10.40
CA ASN A 129 12.62 -11.53 -9.48
C ASN A 129 11.75 -12.04 -8.31
N ALA A 130 10.42 -11.94 -8.34
CA ALA A 130 9.60 -12.54 -7.29
C ALA A 130 9.57 -14.06 -7.49
N GLU A 131 10.12 -14.83 -6.53
CA GLU A 131 10.07 -16.30 -6.56
C GLU A 131 8.63 -16.82 -6.57
N PHE A 132 7.72 -16.10 -5.88
CA PHE A 132 6.31 -16.47 -5.76
C PHE A 132 5.38 -15.31 -6.08
N SER A 133 4.32 -15.58 -6.83
CA SER A 133 3.24 -14.60 -7.05
C SER A 133 2.55 -14.22 -5.73
N ALA A 134 1.92 -13.05 -5.67
CA ALA A 134 1.16 -12.61 -4.50
C ALA A 134 0.10 -13.64 -4.07
N GLU A 135 -0.56 -14.28 -5.05
CA GLU A 135 -1.55 -15.33 -4.80
C GLU A 135 -0.90 -16.57 -4.17
N ALA A 136 0.22 -17.03 -4.71
CA ALA A 136 0.93 -18.19 -4.17
C ALA A 136 1.40 -17.93 -2.73
N ARG A 137 1.94 -16.74 -2.45
CA ARG A 137 2.35 -16.33 -1.09
C ARG A 137 1.18 -16.33 -0.12
N PHE A 138 0.06 -15.75 -0.52
CA PHE A 138 -1.16 -15.74 0.28
C PHE A 138 -1.64 -17.16 0.63
N GLU A 139 -1.69 -18.05 -0.36
CA GLU A 139 -2.10 -19.45 -0.14
C GLU A 139 -1.10 -20.25 0.70
N LEU A 140 0.20 -20.00 0.56
CA LEU A 140 1.23 -20.62 1.42
C LEU A 140 1.07 -20.21 2.88
N VAL A 141 0.89 -18.91 3.15
CA VAL A 141 0.63 -18.41 4.51
C VAL A 141 -0.66 -19.00 5.06
N LYS A 142 -1.75 -18.96 4.30
CA LYS A 142 -3.05 -19.52 4.70
C LYS A 142 -2.95 -21.00 5.11
N LYS A 143 -2.23 -21.82 4.31
CA LYS A 143 -1.99 -23.22 4.63
C LYS A 143 -1.11 -23.40 5.85
N GLY A 144 -0.01 -22.63 5.94
CA GLY A 144 0.98 -22.75 7.00
C GLY A 144 0.49 -22.26 8.38
N THR A 145 -0.53 -21.39 8.39
CA THR A 145 -1.11 -20.80 9.61
C THR A 145 -2.50 -21.33 9.96
N LYS A 146 -3.01 -22.34 9.26
CA LYS A 146 -4.36 -22.90 9.45
C LYS A 146 -4.67 -23.33 10.91
N HIS A 147 -3.66 -23.68 11.68
CA HIS A 147 -3.79 -24.08 13.09
C HIS A 147 -3.96 -22.88 14.05
N ILE A 148 -3.65 -21.65 13.62
CA ILE A 148 -3.77 -20.42 14.42
C ILE A 148 -5.21 -19.89 14.27
N LYS A 149 -6.04 -20.14 15.26
CA LYS A 149 -7.50 -19.92 15.15
C LYS A 149 -7.92 -18.45 15.24
N ASN A 150 -7.12 -17.62 15.87
CA ASN A 150 -7.36 -16.19 16.04
C ASN A 150 -6.61 -15.33 15.00
N LEU A 151 -6.10 -15.95 13.93
CA LEU A 151 -5.42 -15.24 12.85
C LEU A 151 -6.42 -14.89 11.73
N LEU A 152 -6.48 -13.61 11.39
CA LEU A 152 -7.28 -13.04 10.32
C LEU A 152 -6.32 -12.63 9.19
N LEU A 153 -6.40 -13.34 8.06
CA LEU A 153 -5.48 -13.15 6.93
C LEU A 153 -6.07 -12.18 5.91
N HIS A 154 -5.36 -11.11 5.61
CA HIS A 154 -5.76 -10.07 4.68
C HIS A 154 -4.77 -9.90 3.53
N ARG A 155 -5.28 -9.49 2.36
CA ARG A 155 -4.46 -8.95 1.27
C ARG A 155 -4.24 -7.45 1.53
N SER A 156 -3.02 -6.96 1.35
CA SER A 156 -2.74 -5.53 1.53
C SER A 156 -3.48 -4.64 0.53
N GLY A 157 -3.83 -5.19 -0.62
CA GLY A 157 -4.29 -4.38 -1.74
C GLY A 157 -3.24 -3.32 -2.12
N ASP A 158 -3.72 -2.15 -2.50
CA ASP A 158 -2.88 -1.00 -2.82
C ASP A 158 -2.73 -0.04 -1.61
N TYR A 159 -3.23 -0.42 -0.41
CA TYR A 159 -3.30 0.45 0.77
C TYR A 159 -2.24 0.17 1.84
N ILE A 160 -1.30 -0.72 1.55
CA ILE A 160 -0.04 -0.86 2.30
C ILE A 160 1.09 -0.59 1.30
N ILE A 161 1.88 0.43 1.59
CA ILE A 161 2.87 0.96 0.66
C ILE A 161 4.18 0.21 0.85
N SER A 162 4.64 -0.47 -0.18
CA SER A 162 5.93 -1.15 -0.14
C SER A 162 7.01 -0.39 -0.90
N HIS A 163 8.25 -0.82 -0.70
CA HIS A 163 9.39 -0.26 -1.43
C HIS A 163 9.30 -0.41 -2.95
N SER A 164 8.61 -1.42 -3.46
CA SER A 164 8.51 -1.65 -4.90
C SER A 164 7.41 -0.81 -5.57
N THR A 165 6.39 -0.39 -4.80
CA THR A 165 5.34 0.51 -5.31
C THR A 165 5.73 1.96 -5.21
N PHE A 166 6.53 2.33 -4.20
CA PHE A 166 6.92 3.70 -3.95
C PHE A 166 7.96 4.19 -4.97
N PRO A 167 7.66 5.22 -5.76
CA PRO A 167 8.59 5.74 -6.76
C PRO A 167 9.60 6.69 -6.12
N THR A 168 10.86 6.45 -6.36
CA THR A 168 11.96 7.25 -5.78
C THR A 168 12.43 8.41 -6.67
N TYR A 169 11.96 8.49 -7.92
CA TYR A 169 12.49 9.42 -8.93
C TYR A 169 12.28 10.91 -8.60
N PHE A 170 11.27 11.26 -7.79
CA PHE A 170 11.02 12.65 -7.40
C PHE A 170 11.68 13.04 -6.08
N ILE A 171 12.34 12.11 -5.41
CA ILE A 171 13.06 12.35 -4.17
C ILE A 171 14.51 12.68 -4.52
N LYS A 172 14.99 13.84 -4.07
CA LYS A 172 16.34 14.33 -4.41
C LYS A 172 17.44 13.46 -3.81
N ASP A 173 17.27 13.06 -2.54
CA ASP A 173 18.21 12.18 -1.85
C ASP A 173 17.67 10.77 -1.76
N LYS A 174 18.37 9.83 -2.41
CA LYS A 174 17.98 8.40 -2.40
C LYS A 174 18.05 7.79 -1.00
N ALA A 175 18.86 8.31 -0.10
CA ALA A 175 18.92 7.86 1.28
C ALA A 175 17.63 8.18 2.05
N ASP A 176 16.95 9.28 1.71
CA ASP A 176 15.68 9.66 2.31
C ASP A 176 14.49 8.85 1.76
N ALA A 177 14.62 8.24 0.60
CA ALA A 177 13.50 7.55 -0.05
C ALA A 177 12.91 6.42 0.79
N GLY A 178 13.78 5.64 1.46
CA GLY A 178 13.35 4.57 2.37
C GLY A 178 12.58 5.10 3.57
N ARG A 179 13.05 6.19 4.17
CA ARG A 179 12.39 6.85 5.31
C ARG A 179 11.04 7.43 4.90
N ILE A 180 10.99 8.19 3.80
CA ILE A 180 9.74 8.80 3.30
C ILE A 180 8.70 7.73 2.96
N ASN A 181 9.12 6.61 2.36
CA ASN A 181 8.24 5.48 2.09
C ASN A 181 7.67 4.89 3.38
N ALA A 182 8.54 4.60 4.37
CA ALA A 182 8.11 4.05 5.65
C ALA A 182 7.18 5.01 6.41
N ASP A 183 7.51 6.31 6.44
CA ASP A 183 6.69 7.32 7.09
C ASP A 183 5.30 7.43 6.45
N LEU A 184 5.23 7.35 5.11
CA LEU A 184 3.97 7.43 4.38
C LEU A 184 3.10 6.18 4.62
N ASP A 185 3.71 4.98 4.62
CA ASP A 185 3.03 3.73 4.92
C ASP A 185 2.51 3.69 6.36
N LEU A 186 3.37 4.04 7.33
CA LEU A 186 2.99 4.15 8.74
C LEU A 186 1.87 5.17 8.96
N THR A 187 1.91 6.29 8.24
CA THR A 187 0.84 7.32 8.30
C THR A 187 -0.48 6.75 7.80
N LEU A 188 -0.52 6.08 6.65
CA LEU A 188 -1.74 5.48 6.12
C LEU A 188 -2.26 4.36 7.01
N PHE A 189 -1.37 3.46 7.44
CA PHE A 189 -1.74 2.35 8.32
C PHE A 189 -2.29 2.86 9.65
N GLY A 190 -1.56 3.76 10.32
CA GLY A 190 -1.91 4.28 11.65
C GLY A 190 -3.14 5.19 11.67
N SER A 191 -3.38 5.96 10.58
CA SER A 191 -4.52 6.88 10.53
C SER A 191 -5.81 6.25 9.99
N ALA A 192 -5.73 5.17 9.23
CA ALA A 192 -6.90 4.57 8.57
C ALA A 192 -7.10 3.09 8.91
N ILE A 193 -6.09 2.24 8.69
CA ILE A 193 -6.26 0.78 8.81
C ILE A 193 -6.34 0.36 10.29
N ALA A 194 -5.39 0.81 11.11
CA ALA A 194 -5.34 0.43 12.52
C ALA A 194 -6.60 0.88 13.28
N PRO A 195 -7.10 2.12 13.16
CA PRO A 195 -8.34 2.53 13.81
C PRO A 195 -9.57 1.76 13.33
N ALA A 196 -9.68 1.49 12.01
CA ALA A 196 -10.82 0.76 11.44
C ALA A 196 -10.95 -0.68 11.95
N LEU A 197 -9.83 -1.29 12.34
CA LEU A 197 -9.77 -2.66 12.88
C LEU A 197 -9.56 -2.71 14.40
N GLY A 198 -9.36 -1.58 15.07
CA GLY A 198 -9.08 -1.54 16.51
C GLY A 198 -7.69 -2.09 16.87
N ILE A 199 -6.72 -2.01 15.94
CA ILE A 199 -5.36 -2.52 16.15
C ILE A 199 -4.60 -1.58 17.08
N THR A 200 -4.01 -2.12 18.14
CA THR A 200 -3.22 -1.38 19.14
C THR A 200 -1.73 -1.70 19.10
N THR A 201 -1.36 -2.83 18.51
CA THR A 201 0.05 -3.28 18.40
C THR A 201 0.33 -3.76 16.99
N VAL A 202 1.43 -3.30 16.40
CA VAL A 202 1.82 -3.65 15.02
C VAL A 202 3.27 -4.13 14.99
N SER A 203 3.51 -5.21 14.25
CA SER A 203 4.85 -5.67 13.90
C SER A 203 5.03 -5.64 12.38
N TYR A 204 6.08 -4.96 11.92
CA TYR A 204 6.49 -4.95 10.52
C TYR A 204 7.68 -5.88 10.33
N THR A 205 7.56 -6.84 9.44
CA THR A 205 8.70 -7.65 9.03
C THR A 205 9.20 -7.19 7.67
N HIS A 206 10.17 -6.28 7.66
CA HIS A 206 11.02 -6.05 6.51
C HIS A 206 12.18 -7.05 6.55
N LEU A 207 11.89 -8.33 6.38
CA LEU A 207 12.93 -9.31 6.09
C LEU A 207 13.38 -9.05 4.65
N ARG A 208 14.63 -8.56 4.54
CA ARG A 208 15.37 -8.36 3.28
C ARG A 208 15.59 -9.68 2.58
#